data_711bfceba3906ffbb79abc2bc29687ef
#
_entry.id   711bfceba3906ffbb79abc2bc29687ef
#
_cell.length_a   1.000
_cell.length_b   1.000
_cell.length_c   1.000
_cell.angle_alpha   90.00
_cell.angle_beta   90.00
_cell.angle_gamma   90.00
#
_symmetry.space_group_name_H-M   'P 1'
#
loop_
_entity.id
_entity.type
_entity.pdbx_description
1 polymer ?
#
loop_
_entity_poly.entity_id
_entity_poly.type
_entity_poly.pdbx_seq_one_letter_code
_entity_poly.pdbx_strand_id
1 'polypeptide(L)'
;MVKNLLFYIVFLVLFNTAFGQERLLIFSTDSLQLDYRSGGVELDSVDASNIGNVNLRPAAGFAQLYEFNLAQNLAHSPSGLVYLPNEKRAKVKRTALPYLGFQYAFGSGLNQAVNVDFHQYYSEQTHLHFRYHRRTSNGLLRRGAFTLNDVHLLLHHKKERWRTALDAYYGGYDYEENGGIVSDSLIRDFPIEFTPINNQTGNSEVRKIDVLWQNYYDMYSDSLISHGFKSRTNYQLNGREYTETGLNSSSYENFFIDTSITRDNYQTTSISNGAGYFFASDFFTVDATLNHRYWRYQNLGYRRDTTELFLHSLLRVGWDRLNLHNTFYFNTLGALGEFYNRTKLHFEPLKDLVITGGVNFENRLPIPYQRFHFANNVQWELDELQTQQIVNLNGRLTYGQKHKVYAGLNFTTVTNGLFFIDDTWRQDSLGAVSVGDLTLGAEFHLEKWHFYPKATVRFNTENFNYQPAFSGRTRIVFKSGLFEAKKLILALGADLGIDLGYNHMMYNTLLSVMEPGSPDMVTPNLIRMNFFVATQIDQFRFFVRAENLDYFVNEQESRIDPNFPITPFIIRLGITWDFFN
;
A
#
# COMPACT_ATOMS: atom_id res chain seq x y z
N MET A 1 -41.06 3.34 -4.39
CA MET A 1 -39.79 3.77 -3.76
C MET A 1 -39.94 4.07 -2.26
N VAL A 2 -40.88 4.87 -1.83
CA VAL A 2 -41.10 5.23 -0.40
C VAL A 2 -41.48 4.03 0.49
N LYS A 3 -42.27 3.06 -0.01
CA LYS A 3 -42.64 1.84 0.75
C LYS A 3 -41.44 0.93 1.08
N ASN A 4 -40.45 0.86 0.21
CA ASN A 4 -39.26 0.04 0.47
C ASN A 4 -38.30 0.73 1.45
N LEU A 5 -38.24 2.06 1.45
CA LEU A 5 -37.45 2.82 2.43
C LEU A 5 -38.05 2.69 3.84
N LEU A 6 -39.38 2.70 3.97
CA LEU A 6 -40.04 2.48 5.25
C LEU A 6 -39.84 1.04 5.77
N PHE A 7 -39.82 0.06 4.87
CA PHE A 7 -39.54 -1.33 5.23
C PHE A 7 -38.11 -1.52 5.77
N TYR A 8 -37.13 -0.84 5.18
CA TYR A 8 -35.74 -0.83 5.68
C TYR A 8 -35.61 -0.11 7.02
N ILE A 9 -36.34 0.99 7.22
CA ILE A 9 -36.35 1.72 8.50
C ILE A 9 -37.07 0.91 9.60
N VAL A 10 -38.18 0.25 9.28
CA VAL A 10 -38.93 -0.59 10.21
C VAL A 10 -38.18 -1.89 10.54
N PHE A 11 -37.46 -2.47 9.58
CA PHE A 11 -36.57 -3.61 9.82
C PHE A 11 -35.39 -3.24 10.73
N LEU A 12 -34.88 -2.00 10.65
CA LEU A 12 -33.87 -1.44 11.56
C LEU A 12 -34.40 -1.20 13.00
N VAL A 13 -35.69 -0.96 13.17
CA VAL A 13 -36.29 -0.63 14.48
C VAL A 13 -36.79 -1.86 15.25
N LEU A 14 -37.09 -2.99 14.57
CA LEU A 14 -37.69 -4.17 15.20
C LEU A 14 -36.69 -5.19 15.76
N PHE A 15 -35.39 -4.98 15.64
CA PHE A 15 -34.36 -5.88 16.19
C PHE A 15 -33.65 -5.31 17.43
N ASN A 16 -34.40 -4.68 18.33
CA ASN A 16 -33.89 -4.21 19.62
C ASN A 16 -34.15 -5.26 20.72
N THR A 17 -33.29 -6.25 20.89
CA THR A 17 -33.12 -6.88 22.21
C THR A 17 -31.76 -7.56 22.35
N ALA A 18 -31.03 -7.10 23.35
CA ALA A 18 -30.02 -7.78 24.16
C ALA A 18 -28.74 -8.27 23.43
N PHE A 19 -27.65 -7.57 23.68
CA PHE A 19 -26.40 -8.18 24.19
C PHE A 19 -25.36 -7.06 24.35
N GLY A 20 -24.80 -6.95 25.56
CA GLY A 20 -23.74 -5.98 25.85
C GLY A 20 -22.46 -6.34 25.10
N GLN A 21 -22.03 -5.46 24.24
CA GLN A 21 -20.74 -5.51 23.54
C GLN A 21 -19.95 -4.23 23.77
N GLU A 22 -18.64 -4.37 23.81
CA GLU A 22 -17.72 -3.23 23.96
C GLU A 22 -17.97 -2.15 22.91
N ARG A 23 -18.05 -0.90 23.35
CA ARG A 23 -18.26 0.27 22.50
C ARG A 23 -17.28 0.29 21.32
N LEU A 24 -17.81 0.32 20.12
CA LEU A 24 -17.06 0.70 18.91
C LEU A 24 -16.59 2.15 19.06
N LEU A 25 -15.33 2.32 19.44
CA LEU A 25 -14.72 3.64 19.53
C LEU A 25 -14.68 4.29 18.14
N ILE A 26 -15.37 5.43 18.00
CA ILE A 26 -15.43 6.18 16.76
C ILE A 26 -14.12 6.94 16.58
N PHE A 27 -13.13 6.29 16.05
CA PHE A 27 -12.12 6.97 15.29
C PHE A 27 -12.24 6.47 13.86
N SER A 28 -12.63 7.37 12.95
CA SER A 28 -12.88 7.09 11.54
C SER A 28 -11.61 6.74 10.76
N THR A 29 -10.59 6.36 11.44
CA THR A 29 -9.39 5.83 10.83
C THR A 29 -9.47 4.32 10.94
N ASP A 30 -9.53 3.62 9.82
CA ASP A 30 -9.47 2.15 9.72
C ASP A 30 -8.25 1.52 10.43
N SER A 31 -7.51 2.30 11.19
CA SER A 31 -6.22 2.00 11.75
C SER A 31 -6.11 2.16 13.25
N LEU A 32 -7.10 2.70 13.94
CA LEU A 32 -7.10 2.76 15.39
C LEU A 32 -7.67 1.47 16.00
N GLN A 33 -7.07 0.32 15.66
CA GLN A 33 -7.21 -0.86 16.52
C GLN A 33 -6.40 -0.57 17.79
N LEU A 34 -7.11 -0.36 18.90
CA LEU A 34 -6.54 -0.36 20.24
C LEU A 34 -6.10 -1.79 20.55
N ASP A 35 -4.84 -2.08 20.30
CA ASP A 35 -4.25 -3.35 20.73
C ASP A 35 -3.96 -3.24 22.23
N TYR A 36 -4.85 -3.81 23.06
CA TYR A 36 -4.69 -3.90 24.51
C TYR A 36 -3.63 -4.95 24.83
N ARG A 37 -2.41 -4.53 25.04
CA ARG A 37 -1.40 -5.39 25.66
C ARG A 37 -1.33 -5.04 27.14
N SER A 38 -2.03 -5.83 27.96
CA SER A 38 -1.90 -5.76 29.41
C SER A 38 -0.50 -6.20 29.83
N GLY A 39 0.30 -5.32 30.41
CA GLY A 39 1.35 -5.53 31.40
C GLY A 39 2.40 -6.63 31.29
N GLY A 40 2.43 -7.38 30.28
CA GLY A 40 3.42 -8.40 29.95
C GLY A 40 3.27 -8.68 28.49
N VAL A 41 4.18 -8.12 27.67
CA VAL A 41 4.25 -8.51 26.28
C VAL A 41 4.75 -9.94 26.28
N GLU A 42 3.84 -10.89 26.19
CA GLU A 42 4.16 -12.14 25.52
C GLU A 42 4.46 -11.73 24.08
N LEU A 43 5.72 -11.39 23.86
CA LEU A 43 6.26 -11.36 22.51
C LEU A 43 6.10 -12.79 22.02
N ASP A 44 5.06 -12.99 21.24
CA ASP A 44 4.92 -14.24 20.53
C ASP A 44 6.27 -14.57 19.94
N SER A 45 6.82 -15.66 20.40
CA SER A 45 8.02 -16.26 19.86
C SER A 45 8.11 -15.99 18.37
N VAL A 46 9.15 -15.37 17.89
CA VAL A 46 9.48 -14.97 16.51
C VAL A 46 8.32 -15.27 15.57
N ASP A 47 7.50 -14.26 15.25
CA ASP A 47 6.41 -14.47 14.29
C ASP A 47 7.02 -14.94 12.97
N ALA A 48 6.88 -16.25 12.71
CA ALA A 48 7.46 -16.88 11.54
C ALA A 48 6.94 -16.26 10.23
N SER A 49 5.75 -15.62 10.27
CA SER A 49 5.18 -14.90 9.13
C SER A 49 5.89 -13.56 8.88
N ASN A 50 6.54 -12.99 9.89
CA ASN A 50 7.15 -11.66 9.86
C ASN A 50 8.67 -11.67 10.01
N ILE A 51 9.33 -12.81 10.18
CA ILE A 51 10.79 -12.89 10.25
C ILE A 51 11.40 -12.39 8.95
N GLY A 52 12.12 -11.29 9.02
CA GLY A 52 12.84 -10.73 7.89
C GLY A 52 11.92 -10.11 6.81
N ASN A 53 10.65 -9.84 7.10
CA ASN A 53 9.75 -9.05 6.24
C ASN A 53 10.12 -7.56 6.21
N VAL A 54 11.38 -7.26 6.29
CA VAL A 54 11.90 -6.04 5.69
C VAL A 54 11.94 -6.35 4.20
N ASN A 55 10.84 -6.09 3.49
CA ASN A 55 10.75 -6.18 2.03
C ASN A 55 11.63 -5.10 1.41
N LEU A 56 12.92 -5.27 1.61
CA LEU A 56 13.96 -4.50 0.95
C LEU A 56 14.43 -5.36 -0.21
N ARG A 57 13.62 -5.48 -1.23
CA ARG A 57 14.20 -5.88 -2.50
C ARG A 57 15.16 -4.75 -2.86
N PRO A 58 16.48 -5.02 -3.01
CA PRO A 58 17.36 -4.04 -3.59
C PRO A 58 16.80 -3.78 -4.99
N ALA A 59 16.40 -2.57 -5.22
CA ALA A 59 16.00 -2.19 -6.53
C ALA A 59 17.22 -2.28 -7.45
N ALA A 60 17.15 -3.09 -8.46
CA ALA A 60 18.02 -2.94 -9.63
C ALA A 60 17.69 -1.64 -10.39
N GLY A 61 16.83 -0.93 -9.90
CA GLY A 61 16.21 0.34 -10.15
C GLY A 61 14.93 0.36 -9.34
N PHE A 62 14.33 1.50 -9.20
CA PHE A 62 13.09 1.68 -8.47
C PHE A 62 11.96 0.79 -9.01
N ALA A 63 11.97 0.47 -10.30
CA ALA A 63 11.06 -0.44 -10.98
C ALA A 63 10.93 -1.84 -10.34
N GLN A 64 11.97 -2.37 -9.74
CA GLN A 64 11.95 -3.70 -9.12
C GLN A 64 11.35 -3.74 -7.69
N LEU A 65 10.99 -2.61 -7.12
CA LEU A 65 10.27 -2.54 -5.84
C LEU A 65 8.84 -3.08 -5.91
N TYR A 66 8.36 -3.50 -7.11
CA TYR A 66 6.95 -3.81 -7.35
C TYR A 66 6.63 -5.29 -7.37
N GLU A 67 5.74 -5.69 -6.48
CA GLU A 67 4.73 -6.71 -6.79
C GLU A 67 3.47 -5.98 -7.26
N PHE A 68 3.32 -5.89 -8.56
CA PHE A 68 2.18 -5.25 -9.18
C PHE A 68 0.89 -6.01 -8.91
N ASN A 69 -0.11 -5.29 -8.41
CA ASN A 69 -1.48 -5.69 -8.58
C ASN A 69 -2.06 -4.88 -9.74
N LEU A 70 -2.17 -5.48 -10.92
CA LEU A 70 -2.65 -4.82 -12.13
C LEU A 70 -4.02 -4.17 -11.93
N ALA A 71 -4.94 -4.87 -11.28
CA ALA A 71 -6.26 -4.34 -10.99
C ALA A 71 -6.20 -3.10 -10.09
N GLN A 72 -5.33 -3.06 -9.10
CA GLN A 72 -5.11 -1.87 -8.28
C GLN A 72 -4.46 -0.75 -9.08
N ASN A 73 -3.56 -1.05 -10.00
CA ASN A 73 -2.92 -0.04 -10.83
C ASN A 73 -3.86 0.57 -11.85
N LEU A 74 -4.67 -0.22 -12.52
CA LEU A 74 -5.74 0.26 -13.39
C LEU A 74 -6.75 1.11 -12.59
N ALA A 75 -7.04 0.69 -11.36
CA ALA A 75 -8.00 1.36 -10.49
C ALA A 75 -7.45 2.61 -9.80
N HIS A 76 -6.16 2.65 -9.42
CA HIS A 76 -5.63 3.66 -8.48
C HIS A 76 -4.66 4.64 -9.11
N SER A 77 -4.52 4.61 -10.43
CA SER A 77 -3.66 5.48 -11.21
C SER A 77 -2.17 5.24 -11.08
N PRO A 78 -1.56 5.14 -12.19
CA PRO A 78 -0.14 5.09 -12.39
C PRO A 78 0.50 6.48 -12.46
N SER A 79 0.10 7.41 -11.64
CA SER A 79 0.97 8.54 -11.42
C SER A 79 2.25 8.00 -10.79
N GLY A 80 3.40 8.61 -10.99
CA GLY A 80 4.64 8.29 -10.28
C GLY A 80 4.50 8.24 -8.76
N LEU A 81 3.35 8.58 -8.23
CA LEU A 81 2.86 8.45 -6.86
C LEU A 81 2.48 7.01 -6.47
N VAL A 82 2.52 6.06 -7.38
CA VAL A 82 2.38 4.62 -7.11
C VAL A 82 3.37 4.14 -6.04
N TYR A 83 4.43 4.88 -5.86
CA TYR A 83 5.55 4.53 -5.01
C TYR A 83 5.49 5.04 -3.60
N LEU A 84 4.50 5.85 -3.29
CA LEU A 84 4.29 6.21 -1.92
C LEU A 84 3.81 4.96 -1.19
N PRO A 85 4.52 4.49 -0.13
CA PRO A 85 4.04 3.38 0.66
C PRO A 85 2.57 3.61 0.95
N ASN A 86 1.76 2.59 0.77
CA ASN A 86 0.39 2.63 1.26
C ASN A 86 0.48 3.06 2.72
N GLU A 87 -0.05 4.23 3.02
CA GLU A 87 -0.12 4.75 4.37
C GLU A 87 -0.81 3.70 5.24
N LYS A 88 -0.02 2.79 5.80
CA LYS A 88 -0.51 2.03 6.93
C LYS A 88 -0.57 3.03 8.06
N ARG A 89 -1.74 3.68 8.18
CA ARG A 89 -2.00 4.57 9.29
C ARG A 89 -1.61 3.86 10.57
N ALA A 90 -0.98 4.58 11.45
CA ALA A 90 -0.43 4.03 12.67
C ALA A 90 -1.51 3.34 13.50
N LYS A 91 -1.24 2.13 13.92
CA LYS A 91 -2.06 1.46 14.92
C LYS A 91 -1.69 2.03 16.28
N VAL A 92 -2.66 2.55 17.02
CA VAL A 92 -2.43 2.97 18.40
C VAL A 92 -2.28 1.72 19.26
N LYS A 93 -1.07 1.50 19.78
CA LYS A 93 -0.83 0.47 20.78
C LYS A 93 -1.09 1.07 22.15
N ARG A 94 -2.03 0.51 22.91
CA ARG A 94 -2.26 0.93 24.28
C ARG A 94 -1.29 0.18 25.19
N THR A 95 -0.24 0.86 25.63
CA THR A 95 0.75 0.34 26.58
C THR A 95 0.68 1.15 27.87
N ALA A 96 0.82 0.47 29.02
CA ALA A 96 0.91 1.17 30.31
C ALA A 96 2.23 1.95 30.45
N LEU A 97 3.24 1.53 29.74
CA LEU A 97 4.59 2.11 29.73
C LEU A 97 4.93 2.65 28.33
N PRO A 98 5.84 3.61 28.20
CA PRO A 98 6.38 4.00 26.90
C PRO A 98 6.90 2.79 26.12
N TYR A 99 6.57 2.74 24.84
CA TYR A 99 7.04 1.69 23.94
C TYR A 99 7.92 2.30 22.87
N LEU A 100 9.09 1.71 22.63
CA LEU A 100 9.97 2.01 21.52
C LEU A 100 10.29 0.70 20.78
N GLY A 101 9.79 0.57 19.55
CA GLY A 101 10.21 -0.46 18.60
C GLY A 101 11.32 0.06 17.71
N PHE A 102 12.45 -0.62 17.68
CA PHE A 102 13.58 -0.31 16.81
C PHE A 102 13.87 -1.48 15.89
N GLN A 103 13.96 -1.23 14.60
CA GLN A 103 14.38 -2.21 13.61
C GLN A 103 15.45 -1.62 12.71
N TYR A 104 16.53 -2.36 12.52
CA TYR A 104 17.60 -2.02 11.58
C TYR A 104 17.97 -3.24 10.75
N ALA A 105 18.11 -3.04 9.45
CA ALA A 105 18.60 -4.07 8.54
C ALA A 105 19.59 -3.47 7.55
N PHE A 106 20.63 -4.22 7.21
CA PHE A 106 21.56 -3.84 6.16
C PHE A 106 21.95 -5.06 5.32
N GLY A 107 22.32 -4.82 4.07
CA GLY A 107 22.72 -5.83 3.11
C GLY A 107 23.77 -5.32 2.12
N SER A 108 24.18 -6.17 1.20
CA SER A 108 25.11 -5.81 0.12
C SER A 108 24.59 -4.59 -0.67
N GLY A 109 25.50 -3.82 -1.26
CA GLY A 109 25.14 -2.60 -2.01
C GLY A 109 24.66 -1.44 -1.14
N LEU A 110 25.10 -1.36 0.12
CA LEU A 110 24.68 -0.35 1.11
C LEU A 110 23.15 -0.27 1.27
N ASN A 111 22.50 -1.40 1.11
CA ASN A 111 21.06 -1.54 1.32
C ASN A 111 20.76 -1.46 2.82
N GLN A 112 20.11 -0.40 3.26
CA GLN A 112 19.81 -0.18 4.67
C GLN A 112 18.34 0.15 4.88
N ALA A 113 17.79 -0.32 6.00
CA ALA A 113 16.50 0.09 6.50
C ALA A 113 16.56 0.37 7.98
N VAL A 114 15.97 1.47 8.38
CA VAL A 114 15.73 1.85 9.77
C VAL A 114 14.23 2.03 9.95
N ASN A 115 13.66 1.45 10.99
CA ASN A 115 12.29 1.68 11.40
C ASN A 115 12.26 1.94 12.91
N VAL A 116 11.68 3.07 13.30
CA VAL A 116 11.47 3.49 14.69
C VAL A 116 9.99 3.68 14.90
N ASP A 117 9.43 3.05 15.90
CA ASP A 117 8.00 3.11 16.25
C ASP A 117 7.89 3.43 17.74
N PHE A 118 7.45 4.64 18.09
CA PHE A 118 7.38 5.14 19.45
C PHE A 118 5.96 5.46 19.85
N HIS A 119 5.51 4.90 20.98
CA HIS A 119 4.19 5.14 21.55
C HIS A 119 4.30 5.56 23.00
N GLN A 120 3.62 6.62 23.37
CA GLN A 120 3.57 7.08 24.76
C GLN A 120 2.22 7.66 25.12
N TYR A 121 1.73 7.29 26.30
CA TYR A 121 0.66 7.98 26.99
C TYR A 121 1.28 8.95 28.00
N TYR A 122 1.12 10.26 27.77
CA TYR A 122 1.52 11.30 28.73
C TYR A 122 0.52 11.42 29.88
N SER A 123 -0.71 11.00 29.63
CA SER A 123 -1.80 10.87 30.59
C SER A 123 -2.80 9.88 30.03
N GLU A 124 -3.80 9.47 30.82
CA GLU A 124 -4.93 8.67 30.34
C GLU A 124 -5.67 9.31 29.15
N GLN A 125 -5.51 10.60 28.98
CA GLN A 125 -6.20 11.42 27.99
C GLN A 125 -5.37 11.73 26.76
N THR A 126 -4.03 11.69 26.84
CA THR A 126 -3.15 12.15 25.77
C THR A 126 -2.20 11.05 25.33
N HIS A 127 -2.28 10.70 24.07
CA HIS A 127 -1.43 9.69 23.42
C HIS A 127 -0.65 10.30 22.27
N LEU A 128 0.64 10.00 22.21
CA LEU A 128 1.54 10.29 21.10
C LEU A 128 2.01 8.99 20.46
N HIS A 129 1.95 8.95 19.14
CA HIS A 129 2.62 7.95 18.32
C HIS A 129 3.51 8.67 17.32
N PHE A 130 4.77 8.25 17.26
CA PHE A 130 5.74 8.71 16.27
C PHE A 130 6.35 7.51 15.58
N ARG A 131 6.41 7.55 14.24
CA ARG A 131 7.09 6.55 13.42
C ARG A 131 8.04 7.24 12.46
N TYR A 132 9.25 6.71 12.38
CA TYR A 132 10.24 7.08 11.37
C TYR A 132 10.66 5.82 10.63
N HIS A 133 10.63 5.89 9.31
CA HIS A 133 11.07 4.81 8.44
C HIS A 133 11.99 5.39 7.37
N ARG A 134 13.19 4.81 7.24
CA ARG A 134 14.16 5.18 6.21
C ARG A 134 14.65 3.95 5.49
N ARG A 135 14.78 4.04 4.18
CA ARG A 135 15.46 3.06 3.33
C ARG A 135 16.44 3.76 2.42
N THR A 136 17.62 3.16 2.27
CA THR A 136 18.62 3.62 1.32
C THR A 136 19.24 2.44 0.59
N SER A 137 19.66 2.66 -0.65
CA SER A 137 20.42 1.70 -1.44
C SER A 137 21.27 2.46 -2.46
N ASN A 138 22.44 1.94 -2.80
CA ASN A 138 23.22 2.44 -3.94
C ASN A 138 22.68 1.93 -5.29
N GLY A 139 21.64 1.07 -5.27
CA GLY A 139 21.16 0.38 -6.45
C GLY A 139 22.04 -0.78 -6.86
N LEU A 140 21.60 -1.48 -7.88
CA LEU A 140 22.33 -2.59 -8.51
C LEU A 140 23.20 -2.12 -9.68
N LEU A 141 22.60 -1.29 -10.53
CA LEU A 141 23.28 -0.62 -11.63
C LEU A 141 23.84 0.72 -11.15
N ARG A 142 24.80 1.24 -11.91
CA ARG A 142 25.23 2.63 -11.74
C ARG A 142 24.03 3.56 -11.83
N ARG A 143 24.07 4.66 -11.07
CA ARG A 143 22.95 5.62 -11.07
C ARG A 143 21.62 4.95 -10.73
N GLY A 144 21.62 4.07 -9.75
CA GLY A 144 20.42 3.41 -9.22
C GLY A 144 20.20 3.68 -7.73
N ALA A 145 20.93 4.64 -7.16
CA ALA A 145 20.82 4.96 -5.75
C ALA A 145 19.44 5.56 -5.42
N PHE A 146 18.92 5.22 -4.25
CA PHE A 146 17.71 5.83 -3.74
C PHE A 146 17.75 6.06 -2.23
N THR A 147 16.99 7.04 -1.78
CA THR A 147 16.70 7.32 -0.38
C THR A 147 15.20 7.54 -0.22
N LEU A 148 14.59 6.78 0.68
CA LEU A 148 13.18 6.94 1.08
C LEU A 148 13.15 7.33 2.55
N ASN A 149 12.37 8.36 2.90
CA ASN A 149 12.14 8.80 4.28
C ASN A 149 10.65 8.99 4.50
N ASP A 150 10.11 8.30 5.50
CA ASP A 150 8.73 8.46 5.95
C ASP A 150 8.71 8.86 7.42
N VAL A 151 7.98 9.92 7.73
CA VAL A 151 7.74 10.38 9.09
C VAL A 151 6.24 10.43 9.33
N HIS A 152 5.78 9.84 10.40
CA HIS A 152 4.39 9.86 10.79
C HIS A 152 4.25 10.25 12.26
N LEU A 153 3.39 11.22 12.54
CA LEU A 153 3.07 11.71 13.88
C LEU A 153 1.56 11.66 14.08
N LEU A 154 1.13 10.94 15.12
CA LEU A 154 -0.25 10.94 15.56
C LEU A 154 -0.32 11.43 17.00
N LEU A 155 -1.01 12.54 17.22
CA LEU A 155 -1.35 13.07 18.54
C LEU A 155 -2.85 12.92 18.76
N HIS A 156 -3.23 12.23 19.81
CA HIS A 156 -4.61 12.08 20.24
C HIS A 156 -4.80 12.64 21.64
N HIS A 157 -5.84 13.46 21.83
CA HIS A 157 -6.21 14.00 23.13
C HIS A 157 -7.73 13.88 23.33
N LYS A 158 -8.13 13.39 24.51
CA LYS A 158 -9.53 13.29 24.93
C LYS A 158 -9.70 13.95 26.28
N LYS A 159 -10.56 14.96 26.35
CA LYS A 159 -10.90 15.63 27.61
C LYS A 159 -12.42 15.82 27.68
N GLU A 160 -13.05 15.21 28.68
CA GLU A 160 -14.49 15.28 28.88
C GLU A 160 -15.29 14.99 27.60
N ARG A 161 -15.88 16.02 26.99
CA ARG A 161 -16.69 15.95 25.77
C ARG A 161 -15.90 16.20 24.48
N TRP A 162 -14.62 16.57 24.58
CA TRP A 162 -13.77 16.84 23.43
C TRP A 162 -12.83 15.69 23.14
N ARG A 163 -12.75 15.34 21.88
CA ARG A 163 -11.73 14.42 21.34
C ARG A 163 -11.10 15.09 20.14
N THR A 164 -9.79 15.21 20.14
CA THR A 164 -9.04 15.74 18.98
C THR A 164 -7.94 14.78 18.57
N ALA A 165 -7.70 14.70 17.28
CA ALA A 165 -6.61 13.93 16.72
C ALA A 165 -5.93 14.74 15.61
N LEU A 166 -4.61 14.83 15.70
CA LEU A 166 -3.74 15.36 14.65
C LEU A 166 -2.92 14.21 14.09
N ASP A 167 -3.09 13.92 12.80
CA ASP A 167 -2.37 12.89 12.06
C ASP A 167 -1.55 13.59 10.98
N ALA A 168 -0.22 13.57 11.10
CA ALA A 168 0.68 14.24 10.18
C ALA A 168 1.66 13.24 9.57
N TYR A 169 1.72 13.20 8.25
CA TYR A 169 2.59 12.36 7.48
C TYR A 169 3.46 13.18 6.54
N TYR A 170 4.73 12.82 6.47
CA TYR A 170 5.69 13.30 5.47
C TYR A 170 6.38 12.11 4.82
N GLY A 171 6.39 12.04 3.49
CA GLY A 171 7.14 11.11 2.67
C GLY A 171 8.05 11.87 1.71
N GLY A 172 9.34 11.54 1.71
CA GLY A 172 10.33 12.09 0.80
C GLY A 172 11.13 10.98 0.13
N TYR A 173 11.18 10.99 -1.20
CA TYR A 173 11.84 9.96 -2.01
C TYR A 173 12.74 10.63 -3.03
N ASP A 174 14.03 10.32 -2.94
CA ASP A 174 15.04 10.77 -3.86
C ASP A 174 15.65 9.54 -4.53
N TYR A 175 15.66 9.46 -5.83
CA TYR A 175 16.21 8.33 -6.55
C TYR A 175 16.80 8.72 -7.91
N GLU A 176 17.86 8.00 -8.25
CA GLU A 176 18.53 8.14 -9.53
C GLU A 176 17.81 7.31 -10.59
N GLU A 177 17.63 7.88 -11.76
CA GLU A 177 16.93 7.30 -12.90
C GLU A 177 17.91 6.89 -13.98
N ASN A 178 18.37 5.65 -13.94
CA ASN A 178 19.38 5.18 -14.89
C ASN A 178 18.82 4.64 -16.21
N GLY A 179 17.50 4.53 -16.36
CA GLY A 179 16.87 4.03 -17.59
C GLY A 179 17.13 2.55 -17.91
N GLY A 180 17.72 1.81 -16.96
CA GLY A 180 18.10 0.42 -17.18
C GLY A 180 19.35 0.24 -18.04
N ILE A 181 19.59 -0.98 -18.48
CA ILE A 181 20.75 -1.36 -19.30
C ILE A 181 20.54 -1.04 -20.78
N VAL A 182 21.62 -0.72 -21.47
CA VAL A 182 21.61 -0.39 -22.92
C VAL A 182 21.29 -1.62 -23.77
N SER A 183 21.79 -2.80 -23.39
CA SER A 183 21.57 -4.06 -24.12
C SER A 183 21.81 -5.26 -23.22
N ASP A 184 21.01 -6.31 -23.42
CA ASP A 184 21.11 -7.58 -22.71
C ASP A 184 22.44 -8.31 -22.89
N SER A 185 23.07 -8.18 -24.07
CA SER A 185 24.36 -8.79 -24.35
C SER A 185 25.44 -8.29 -23.40
N LEU A 186 25.33 -7.04 -22.93
CA LEU A 186 26.32 -6.40 -22.07
C LEU A 186 26.35 -6.97 -20.63
N ILE A 187 25.27 -7.59 -20.16
CA ILE A 187 25.23 -8.25 -18.84
C ILE A 187 26.24 -9.42 -18.79
N ARG A 188 26.51 -10.05 -19.93
CA ARG A 188 27.47 -11.17 -20.01
C ARG A 188 28.92 -10.71 -20.05
N ASP A 189 29.14 -9.48 -20.55
CA ASP A 189 30.46 -8.94 -20.80
C ASP A 189 31.00 -8.09 -19.63
N PHE A 190 30.12 -7.54 -18.80
CA PHE A 190 30.46 -6.65 -17.70
C PHE A 190 29.89 -7.14 -16.36
N PRO A 191 30.60 -6.93 -15.25
CA PRO A 191 29.98 -6.98 -13.93
C PRO A 191 28.79 -6.02 -13.87
N ILE A 192 27.72 -6.43 -13.21
CA ILE A 192 26.42 -5.74 -13.24
C ILE A 192 26.51 -4.25 -12.84
N GLU A 193 27.35 -3.91 -11.89
CA GLU A 193 27.62 -2.55 -11.43
C GLU A 193 28.35 -1.68 -12.46
N PHE A 194 28.94 -2.28 -13.50
CA PHE A 194 29.66 -1.58 -14.58
C PHE A 194 28.96 -1.68 -15.92
N THR A 195 27.82 -2.38 -15.97
CA THR A 195 27.03 -2.49 -17.20
C THR A 195 26.60 -1.10 -17.68
N PRO A 196 26.76 -0.77 -18.97
CA PRO A 196 26.29 0.48 -19.54
C PRO A 196 24.80 0.68 -19.35
N ILE A 197 24.43 1.90 -18.98
CA ILE A 197 23.04 2.31 -18.67
C ILE A 197 22.54 3.36 -19.65
N ASN A 198 21.22 3.42 -19.83
CA ASN A 198 20.59 4.33 -20.79
C ASN A 198 20.66 5.79 -20.37
N ASN A 199 20.55 6.10 -19.06
CA ASN A 199 20.54 7.46 -18.54
C ASN A 199 21.63 7.67 -17.49
N GLN A 200 22.51 8.68 -17.72
CA GLN A 200 23.66 8.97 -16.87
C GLN A 200 23.39 10.08 -15.84
N THR A 201 22.33 10.85 -15.98
CA THR A 201 22.12 12.09 -15.22
C THR A 201 20.71 12.26 -14.65
N GLY A 202 19.78 11.34 -14.98
CA GLY A 202 18.41 11.40 -14.54
C GLY A 202 18.27 11.26 -13.01
N ASN A 203 17.42 12.10 -12.41
CA ASN A 203 17.07 12.05 -10.99
C ASN A 203 15.59 12.37 -10.82
N SER A 204 14.95 11.70 -9.86
CA SER A 204 13.59 12.00 -9.45
C SER A 204 13.52 12.31 -7.96
N GLU A 205 12.73 13.31 -7.63
CA GLU A 205 12.39 13.70 -6.28
C GLU A 205 10.87 13.68 -6.11
N VAL A 206 10.36 12.91 -5.15
CA VAL A 206 8.94 12.83 -4.82
C VAL A 206 8.71 13.31 -3.39
N ARG A 207 7.72 14.17 -3.19
CA ARG A 207 7.33 14.70 -1.88
C ARG A 207 5.85 14.51 -1.66
N LYS A 208 5.52 14.00 -0.46
CA LYS A 208 4.15 13.87 0.01
C LYS A 208 4.01 14.44 1.42
N ILE A 209 3.03 15.28 1.63
CA ILE A 209 2.61 15.77 2.93
C ILE A 209 1.11 15.49 3.06
N ASP A 210 0.70 14.93 4.19
CA ASP A 210 -0.71 14.75 4.53
C ASP A 210 -0.91 15.09 6.02
N VAL A 211 -1.68 16.13 6.30
CA VAL A 211 -1.97 16.57 7.65
C VAL A 211 -3.47 16.59 7.86
N LEU A 212 -3.95 15.70 8.70
CA LEU A 212 -5.35 15.55 9.04
C LEU A 212 -5.59 15.95 10.50
N TRP A 213 -6.39 16.96 10.72
CA TRP A 213 -6.87 17.37 12.04
C TRP A 213 -8.35 17.09 12.16
N GLN A 214 -8.74 16.31 13.16
CA GLN A 214 -10.12 15.93 13.44
C GLN A 214 -10.51 16.30 14.86
N ASN A 215 -11.72 16.82 15.02
CA ASN A 215 -12.30 17.14 16.32
C ASN A 215 -13.69 16.52 16.41
N TYR A 216 -14.01 16.01 17.58
CA TYR A 216 -15.33 15.51 17.95
C TYR A 216 -15.78 16.19 19.23
N TYR A 217 -17.01 16.61 19.24
CA TYR A 217 -17.67 17.15 20.43
C TYR A 217 -18.88 16.31 20.77
N ASP A 218 -18.83 15.59 21.90
CA ASP A 218 -19.90 14.74 22.38
C ASP A 218 -20.99 15.63 23.00
N MET A 219 -22.12 15.79 22.31
CA MET A 219 -23.30 16.45 22.85
C MET A 219 -23.92 15.63 23.97
N TYR A 220 -23.95 14.33 23.77
CA TYR A 220 -24.40 13.34 24.71
C TYR A 220 -23.48 12.11 24.65
N SER A 221 -23.14 11.58 25.81
CA SER A 221 -22.33 10.35 25.91
C SER A 221 -22.64 9.64 27.23
N ASP A 222 -23.16 8.43 27.13
CA ASP A 222 -23.35 7.51 28.25
C ASP A 222 -22.69 6.15 27.96
N SER A 223 -23.08 5.10 28.69
CA SER A 223 -22.55 3.75 28.51
C SER A 223 -23.01 3.09 27.19
N LEU A 224 -24.11 3.49 26.61
CA LEU A 224 -24.75 2.83 25.47
C LEU A 224 -24.66 3.68 24.19
N ILE A 225 -24.74 4.99 24.30
CA ILE A 225 -24.89 5.90 23.18
C ILE A 225 -23.93 7.07 23.30
N SER A 226 -23.33 7.47 22.19
CA SER A 226 -22.59 8.72 22.06
C SER A 226 -22.93 9.36 20.72
N HIS A 227 -23.23 10.67 20.74
CA HIS A 227 -23.47 11.41 19.51
C HIS A 227 -23.07 12.88 19.64
N GLY A 228 -22.80 13.53 18.51
CA GLY A 228 -22.38 14.90 18.53
C GLY A 228 -21.86 15.42 17.20
N PHE A 229 -21.15 16.53 17.26
CA PHE A 229 -20.59 17.18 16.09
C PHE A 229 -19.15 16.76 15.83
N LYS A 230 -18.78 16.82 14.56
CA LYS A 230 -17.43 16.54 14.06
C LYS A 230 -16.97 17.66 13.15
N SER A 231 -15.70 18.04 13.27
CA SER A 231 -15.01 18.84 12.26
C SER A 231 -13.76 18.14 11.77
N ARG A 232 -13.38 18.42 10.53
CA ARG A 232 -12.22 17.85 9.88
C ARG A 232 -11.55 18.91 9.03
N THR A 233 -10.22 19.03 9.16
CA THR A 233 -9.37 19.79 8.23
C THR A 233 -8.29 18.86 7.73
N ASN A 234 -8.11 18.80 6.41
CA ASN A 234 -7.05 18.01 5.79
C ASN A 234 -6.28 18.85 4.79
N TYR A 235 -4.97 18.88 4.94
CA TYR A 235 -4.03 19.47 3.99
C TYR A 235 -3.21 18.36 3.33
N GLN A 236 -3.14 18.37 2.00
CA GLN A 236 -2.35 17.41 1.23
C GLN A 236 -1.51 18.13 0.18
N LEU A 237 -0.27 17.69 0.06
CA LEU A 237 0.64 18.04 -1.02
C LEU A 237 1.25 16.76 -1.56
N ASN A 238 1.18 16.60 -2.87
CA ASN A 238 1.85 15.53 -3.60
C ASN A 238 2.54 16.13 -4.81
N GLY A 239 3.79 15.79 -5.04
CA GLY A 239 4.53 16.30 -6.17
C GLY A 239 5.71 15.42 -6.54
N ARG A 240 6.13 15.54 -7.78
CA ARG A 240 7.35 14.96 -8.34
C ARG A 240 8.09 16.00 -9.15
N GLU A 241 9.41 15.98 -9.04
CA GLU A 241 10.33 16.68 -9.93
C GLU A 241 11.27 15.65 -10.56
N TYR A 242 11.44 15.72 -11.87
CA TYR A 242 12.44 14.96 -12.64
C TYR A 242 13.44 15.93 -13.24
N THR A 243 14.72 15.61 -13.13
CA THR A 243 15.80 16.41 -13.71
C THR A 243 16.77 15.52 -14.47
N GLU A 244 17.20 15.98 -15.65
CA GLU A 244 18.21 15.34 -16.48
C GLU A 244 19.03 16.39 -17.20
N THR A 245 20.33 16.21 -17.31
CA THR A 245 21.27 17.13 -17.98
C THR A 245 22.07 16.41 -19.05
N GLY A 246 22.59 17.17 -20.03
CA GLY A 246 23.39 16.60 -21.09
C GLY A 246 22.56 15.71 -22.02
N LEU A 247 21.37 16.17 -22.36
CA LEU A 247 20.43 15.45 -23.21
C LEU A 247 21.08 15.11 -24.56
N ASN A 248 20.78 13.89 -25.03
CA ASN A 248 21.20 13.47 -26.37
C ASN A 248 19.96 13.50 -27.28
N SER A 249 20.12 14.15 -28.45
CA SER A 249 19.03 14.21 -29.44
C SER A 249 18.54 12.84 -29.93
N SER A 250 19.28 11.77 -29.67
CA SER A 250 18.84 10.41 -29.94
C SER A 250 17.98 9.76 -28.82
N SER A 251 17.93 10.40 -27.65
CA SER A 251 17.19 9.84 -26.50
C SER A 251 15.72 10.24 -26.45
N TYR A 252 15.38 11.35 -27.09
CA TYR A 252 14.03 11.91 -27.11
C TYR A 252 13.64 12.40 -28.50
N GLU A 253 12.41 12.17 -28.88
CA GLU A 253 11.86 12.64 -30.16
C GLU A 253 11.58 14.15 -30.15
N ASN A 254 11.22 14.68 -28.97
CA ASN A 254 10.79 16.06 -28.83
C ASN A 254 11.55 16.82 -27.74
N PHE A 255 11.76 18.11 -27.96
CA PHE A 255 12.30 19.08 -27.02
C PHE A 255 11.47 20.35 -27.12
N PHE A 256 10.50 20.49 -26.21
CA PHE A 256 9.54 21.62 -26.28
C PHE A 256 10.07 22.90 -25.61
N ILE A 257 11.04 22.78 -24.69
CA ILE A 257 11.48 23.87 -23.83
C ILE A 257 13.00 24.08 -23.94
N ASP A 258 13.81 23.05 -23.69
CA ASP A 258 15.26 23.12 -23.64
C ASP A 258 15.86 21.83 -24.23
N THR A 259 16.89 22.00 -25.07
CA THR A 259 17.57 20.89 -25.76
C THR A 259 18.70 20.26 -24.94
N SER A 260 19.08 20.86 -23.83
CA SER A 260 20.22 20.44 -22.99
C SER A 260 19.83 19.95 -21.59
N ILE A 261 18.70 20.40 -21.09
CA ILE A 261 18.23 20.09 -19.72
C ILE A 261 16.75 19.80 -19.76
N THR A 262 16.37 18.69 -19.13
CA THR A 262 14.98 18.42 -18.76
C THR A 262 14.81 18.70 -17.26
N ARG A 263 13.77 19.47 -16.94
CA ARG A 263 13.32 19.69 -15.57
C ARG A 263 11.79 19.68 -15.55
N ASP A 264 11.23 18.51 -15.37
CA ASP A 264 9.80 18.31 -15.39
C ASP A 264 9.28 18.21 -13.95
N ASN A 265 8.19 18.89 -13.67
CA ASN A 265 7.56 18.80 -12.37
C ASN A 265 6.04 18.76 -12.48
N TYR A 266 5.43 18.13 -11.53
CA TYR A 266 4.01 18.31 -11.26
C TYR A 266 3.74 18.31 -9.75
N GLN A 267 2.76 19.07 -9.34
CA GLN A 267 2.35 19.18 -7.95
C GLN A 267 0.83 19.29 -7.83
N THR A 268 0.27 18.54 -6.90
CA THR A 268 -1.12 18.70 -6.45
C THR A 268 -1.11 19.14 -4.99
N THR A 269 -1.78 20.24 -4.70
CA THR A 269 -1.99 20.73 -3.34
C THR A 269 -3.47 20.81 -3.07
N SER A 270 -3.92 20.33 -1.93
CA SER A 270 -5.34 20.47 -1.55
C SER A 270 -5.50 20.82 -0.07
N ILE A 271 -6.56 21.57 0.21
CA ILE A 271 -7.05 21.80 1.57
C ILE A 271 -8.55 21.50 1.59
N SER A 272 -8.96 20.66 2.51
CA SER A 272 -10.37 20.36 2.71
C SER A 272 -10.80 20.63 4.14
N ASN A 273 -11.97 21.25 4.31
CA ASN A 273 -12.61 21.49 5.59
C ASN A 273 -14.00 20.85 5.57
N GLY A 274 -14.33 20.14 6.63
CA GLY A 274 -15.61 19.47 6.75
C GLY A 274 -16.24 19.62 8.12
N ALA A 275 -17.56 19.63 8.12
CA ALA A 275 -18.36 19.59 9.34
C ALA A 275 -19.40 18.48 9.19
N GLY A 276 -19.72 17.83 10.30
CA GLY A 276 -20.62 16.68 10.25
C GLY A 276 -21.15 16.29 11.61
N TYR A 277 -21.88 15.22 11.59
CA TYR A 277 -22.51 14.63 12.75
C TYR A 277 -22.14 13.17 12.86
N PHE A 278 -21.94 12.69 14.08
CA PHE A 278 -21.72 11.29 14.37
C PHE A 278 -22.74 10.77 15.39
N PHE A 279 -23.04 9.51 15.26
CA PHE A 279 -23.82 8.73 16.21
C PHE A 279 -23.16 7.37 16.38
N ALA A 280 -23.00 6.93 17.62
CA ALA A 280 -22.49 5.60 17.95
C ALA A 280 -23.32 4.96 19.06
N SER A 281 -23.63 3.70 18.86
CA SER A 281 -24.17 2.79 19.87
C SER A 281 -23.35 1.51 19.86
N ASP A 282 -23.68 0.57 20.73
CA ASP A 282 -22.97 -0.70 20.84
C ASP A 282 -22.93 -1.51 19.54
N PHE A 283 -23.98 -1.41 18.73
CA PHE A 283 -24.09 -2.18 17.49
C PHE A 283 -24.05 -1.35 16.21
N PHE A 284 -24.12 -0.02 16.30
CA PHE A 284 -24.28 0.83 15.15
C PHE A 284 -23.49 2.14 15.30
N THR A 285 -22.73 2.49 14.28
CA THR A 285 -22.04 3.77 14.20
C THR A 285 -22.28 4.38 12.84
N VAL A 286 -22.70 5.64 12.83
CA VAL A 286 -22.73 6.47 11.62
C VAL A 286 -21.97 7.74 11.83
N ASP A 287 -21.23 8.15 10.82
CA ASP A 287 -20.45 9.38 10.77
C ASP A 287 -20.67 9.99 9.38
N ALA A 288 -21.25 11.15 9.29
CA ALA A 288 -21.50 11.85 8.03
C ALA A 288 -20.92 13.26 8.07
N THR A 289 -20.17 13.62 7.06
CA THR A 289 -19.45 14.90 6.98
C THR A 289 -19.61 15.50 5.61
N LEU A 290 -20.09 16.73 5.54
CA LEU A 290 -20.05 17.55 4.32
C LEU A 290 -18.71 18.29 4.31
N ASN A 291 -17.99 18.16 3.21
CA ASN A 291 -16.65 18.69 3.06
C ASN A 291 -16.58 19.65 1.88
N HIS A 292 -15.89 20.76 2.07
CA HIS A 292 -15.44 21.66 1.03
C HIS A 292 -13.95 21.43 0.80
N ARG A 293 -13.53 21.20 -0.45
CA ARG A 293 -12.14 21.03 -0.85
C ARG A 293 -11.78 22.04 -1.92
N TYR A 294 -10.70 22.77 -1.68
CA TYR A 294 -9.98 23.52 -2.70
C TYR A 294 -8.74 22.72 -3.07
N TRP A 295 -8.48 22.50 -4.36
CA TRP A 295 -7.25 21.89 -4.81
C TRP A 295 -6.66 22.62 -6.01
N ARG A 296 -5.36 22.54 -6.13
CA ARG A 296 -4.55 23.11 -7.21
C ARG A 296 -3.69 22.01 -7.77
N TYR A 297 -3.71 21.90 -9.08
CA TYR A 297 -2.74 21.16 -9.86
C TYR A 297 -1.87 22.15 -10.63
N GLN A 298 -0.56 21.92 -10.66
CA GLN A 298 0.40 22.69 -11.44
C GLN A 298 1.51 21.80 -11.97
N ASN A 299 1.98 22.11 -13.17
CA ASN A 299 3.19 21.62 -13.79
C ASN A 299 3.86 22.76 -14.57
N LEU A 300 4.91 22.49 -15.34
CA LEU A 300 5.85 23.46 -15.88
C LEU A 300 5.25 24.66 -16.63
N GLY A 301 4.07 24.62 -17.15
CA GLY A 301 3.42 25.73 -17.89
C GLY A 301 1.92 25.79 -17.66
N TYR A 302 1.40 24.92 -16.83
CA TYR A 302 -0.02 24.74 -16.63
C TYR A 302 -0.42 24.78 -15.17
N ARG A 303 -1.49 25.49 -14.87
CA ARG A 303 -2.08 25.53 -13.53
C ARG A 303 -3.59 25.44 -13.63
N ARG A 304 -4.17 24.57 -12.80
CA ARG A 304 -5.61 24.42 -12.64
C ARG A 304 -5.98 24.48 -11.16
N ASP A 305 -6.90 25.38 -10.84
CA ASP A 305 -7.50 25.51 -9.51
C ASP A 305 -8.94 25.02 -9.57
N THR A 306 -9.38 24.24 -8.59
CA THR A 306 -10.75 23.70 -8.54
C THR A 306 -11.27 23.68 -7.11
N THR A 307 -12.56 23.92 -7.00
CA THR A 307 -13.32 23.83 -5.74
C THR A 307 -14.33 22.70 -5.83
N GLU A 308 -14.42 21.92 -4.79
CA GLU A 308 -15.33 20.78 -4.72
C GLU A 308 -16.11 20.77 -3.41
N LEU A 309 -17.33 20.25 -3.49
CA LEU A 309 -18.17 19.97 -2.34
C LEU A 309 -18.57 18.50 -2.38
N PHE A 310 -18.30 17.76 -1.32
CA PHE A 310 -18.57 16.33 -1.27
C PHE A 310 -19.06 15.87 0.10
N LEU A 311 -19.93 14.86 0.06
CA LEU A 311 -20.38 14.12 1.22
C LEU A 311 -19.46 12.91 1.45
N HIS A 312 -19.00 12.73 2.67
CA HIS A 312 -18.32 11.52 3.11
C HIS A 312 -19.07 10.93 4.29
N SER A 313 -19.38 9.64 4.24
CA SER A 313 -19.99 8.95 5.36
C SER A 313 -19.36 7.61 5.62
N LEU A 314 -19.41 7.22 6.88
CA LEU A 314 -18.95 5.94 7.38
C LEU A 314 -20.11 5.31 8.17
N LEU A 315 -20.40 4.06 7.86
CA LEU A 315 -21.38 3.24 8.57
C LEU A 315 -20.68 1.98 9.09
N ARG A 316 -20.85 1.68 10.37
CA ARG A 316 -20.45 0.40 10.96
C ARG A 316 -21.66 -0.22 11.61
N VAL A 317 -21.83 -1.51 11.39
CA VAL A 317 -22.82 -2.34 12.08
C VAL A 317 -22.09 -3.55 12.62
N GLY A 318 -22.12 -3.71 13.94
CA GLY A 318 -21.55 -4.87 14.62
C GLY A 318 -22.65 -5.61 15.37
N TRP A 319 -22.84 -6.89 15.05
CA TRP A 319 -23.82 -7.71 15.72
C TRP A 319 -23.25 -9.10 15.95
N ASP A 320 -22.95 -9.41 17.21
CA ASP A 320 -22.39 -10.69 17.66
C ASP A 320 -21.21 -11.14 16.76
N ARG A 321 -21.51 -11.94 15.75
CA ARG A 321 -20.54 -12.54 14.82
C ARG A 321 -20.45 -11.84 13.48
N LEU A 322 -21.23 -10.78 13.27
CA LEU A 322 -21.33 -10.04 12.02
C LEU A 322 -20.83 -8.61 12.21
N ASN A 323 -19.84 -8.22 11.43
CA ASN A 323 -19.38 -6.83 11.34
C ASN A 323 -19.46 -6.35 9.88
N LEU A 324 -20.20 -5.30 9.68
CA LEU A 324 -20.31 -4.60 8.40
C LEU A 324 -19.70 -3.22 8.52
N HIS A 325 -18.85 -2.87 7.59
CA HIS A 325 -18.26 -1.55 7.47
C HIS A 325 -18.50 -1.02 6.07
N ASN A 326 -19.11 0.15 5.96
CA ASN A 326 -19.35 0.82 4.69
C ASN A 326 -18.74 2.22 4.73
N THR A 327 -18.07 2.61 3.67
CA THR A 327 -17.59 3.98 3.44
C THR A 327 -18.19 4.47 2.13
N PHE A 328 -18.85 5.61 2.18
CA PHE A 328 -19.48 6.26 1.03
C PHE A 328 -18.92 7.67 0.84
N TYR A 329 -18.62 8.00 -0.40
CA TYR A 329 -18.21 9.33 -0.84
C TYR A 329 -19.03 9.71 -2.08
N PHE A 330 -19.45 10.95 -2.15
CA PHE A 330 -20.16 11.48 -3.30
C PHE A 330 -19.83 12.96 -3.51
N ASN A 331 -19.37 13.31 -4.70
CA ASN A 331 -19.03 14.67 -5.06
C ASN A 331 -20.24 15.36 -5.70
N THR A 332 -20.67 16.46 -5.07
CA THR A 332 -21.86 17.21 -5.48
C THR A 332 -21.53 18.45 -6.31
N LEU A 333 -20.29 18.94 -6.26
CA LEU A 333 -19.83 20.13 -6.99
C LEU A 333 -18.35 20.01 -7.33
N GLY A 334 -17.96 20.42 -8.53
CA GLY A 334 -16.56 20.44 -9.00
C GLY A 334 -16.19 19.19 -9.79
N ALA A 335 -16.32 18.01 -9.21
CA ALA A 335 -16.16 16.72 -9.87
C ALA A 335 -17.50 15.93 -9.82
N LEU A 336 -18.52 16.53 -10.42
CA LEU A 336 -19.89 16.00 -10.35
C LEU A 336 -19.95 14.56 -10.90
N GLY A 337 -20.56 13.67 -10.12
CA GLY A 337 -20.69 12.26 -10.47
C GLY A 337 -19.55 11.37 -10.00
N GLU A 338 -18.48 11.93 -9.44
CA GLU A 338 -17.51 11.11 -8.71
C GLU A 338 -18.14 10.56 -7.44
N PHE A 339 -18.04 9.27 -7.27
CA PHE A 339 -18.44 8.61 -6.03
C PHE A 339 -17.69 7.31 -5.83
N TYR A 340 -17.62 6.89 -4.58
CA TYR A 340 -17.30 5.51 -4.25
C TYR A 340 -18.18 4.98 -3.12
N ASN A 341 -18.42 3.69 -3.17
CA ASN A 341 -19.06 2.94 -2.11
C ASN A 341 -18.20 1.70 -1.84
N ARG A 342 -17.67 1.60 -0.64
CA ARG A 342 -16.80 0.50 -0.21
C ARG A 342 -17.41 -0.19 0.99
N THR A 343 -17.86 -1.41 0.78
CA THR A 343 -18.46 -2.24 1.82
C THR A 343 -17.53 -3.38 2.16
N LYS A 344 -17.28 -3.61 3.44
CA LYS A 344 -16.53 -4.75 3.98
C LYS A 344 -17.43 -5.52 4.95
N LEU A 345 -17.39 -6.84 4.83
CA LEU A 345 -18.09 -7.78 5.67
C LEU A 345 -17.09 -8.66 6.41
N HIS A 346 -17.31 -8.86 7.69
CA HIS A 346 -16.65 -9.89 8.49
C HIS A 346 -17.73 -10.69 9.24
N PHE A 347 -17.75 -12.00 9.03
CA PHE A 347 -18.76 -12.88 9.58
C PHE A 347 -18.14 -14.17 10.10
N GLU A 348 -18.44 -14.52 11.35
CA GLU A 348 -17.98 -15.73 12.05
C GLU A 348 -19.15 -16.67 12.34
N PRO A 349 -19.70 -17.37 11.35
CA PRO A 349 -20.87 -18.23 11.57
C PRO A 349 -20.61 -19.36 12.56
N LEU A 350 -19.38 -19.84 12.63
CA LEU A 350 -18.89 -20.88 13.52
C LEU A 350 -17.58 -20.45 14.17
N LYS A 351 -17.23 -21.02 15.31
CA LYS A 351 -16.00 -20.71 16.07
C LYS A 351 -14.72 -20.78 15.21
N ASP A 352 -14.69 -21.68 14.23
CA ASP A 352 -13.50 -21.96 13.41
C ASP A 352 -13.65 -21.48 11.96
N LEU A 353 -14.78 -20.85 11.61
CA LEU A 353 -15.06 -20.38 10.26
C LEU A 353 -15.22 -18.88 10.23
N VAL A 354 -14.33 -18.22 9.49
CA VAL A 354 -14.36 -16.78 9.25
C VAL A 354 -14.60 -16.52 7.77
N ILE A 355 -15.61 -15.73 7.48
CA ILE A 355 -15.93 -15.23 6.14
C ILE A 355 -15.66 -13.74 6.13
N THR A 356 -14.78 -13.29 5.25
CA THR A 356 -14.59 -11.87 4.96
C THR A 356 -14.96 -11.59 3.53
N GLY A 357 -15.56 -10.44 3.26
CA GLY A 357 -15.92 -10.05 1.90
C GLY A 357 -15.90 -8.55 1.74
N GLY A 358 -15.87 -8.10 0.51
CA GLY A 358 -15.94 -6.69 0.18
C GLY A 358 -16.52 -6.46 -1.21
N VAL A 359 -17.24 -5.35 -1.31
CA VAL A 359 -17.75 -4.80 -2.58
C VAL A 359 -17.32 -3.35 -2.64
N ASN A 360 -16.55 -3.02 -3.66
CA ASN A 360 -16.18 -1.64 -3.95
C ASN A 360 -16.79 -1.25 -5.29
N PHE A 361 -17.41 -0.12 -5.30
CA PHE A 361 -17.96 0.50 -6.50
C PHE A 361 -17.45 1.94 -6.57
N GLU A 362 -16.74 2.28 -7.62
CA GLU A 362 -16.14 3.60 -7.80
C GLU A 362 -16.46 4.15 -9.20
N ASN A 363 -16.81 5.42 -9.25
CA ASN A 363 -16.87 6.20 -10.47
C ASN A 363 -16.01 7.45 -10.25
N ARG A 364 -14.90 7.57 -10.99
CA ARG A 364 -13.93 8.64 -10.75
C ARG A 364 -13.43 9.27 -12.04
N LEU A 365 -13.16 10.54 -11.99
CA LEU A 365 -12.47 11.24 -13.07
C LEU A 365 -10.97 10.84 -13.09
N PRO A 366 -10.38 10.79 -14.28
CA PRO A 366 -8.92 10.73 -14.40
C PRO A 366 -8.27 11.89 -13.63
N ILE A 367 -7.17 11.59 -12.94
CA ILE A 367 -6.48 12.63 -12.17
C ILE A 367 -5.91 13.71 -13.09
N PRO A 368 -5.67 14.93 -12.58
CA PRO A 368 -5.16 16.03 -13.40
C PRO A 368 -3.88 15.70 -14.18
N TYR A 369 -2.96 14.97 -13.60
CA TYR A 369 -1.74 14.52 -14.26
C TYR A 369 -2.03 13.65 -15.50
N GLN A 370 -3.04 12.80 -15.48
CA GLN A 370 -3.42 11.98 -16.63
C GLN A 370 -4.09 12.79 -17.75
N ARG A 371 -4.68 13.91 -17.40
CA ARG A 371 -5.40 14.78 -18.32
C ARG A 371 -4.52 15.88 -18.90
N PHE A 372 -3.60 16.40 -18.08
CA PHE A 372 -2.79 17.57 -18.43
C PHE A 372 -1.35 17.39 -17.98
N HIS A 373 -0.44 17.29 -18.93
CA HIS A 373 0.98 17.25 -18.65
C HIS A 373 1.74 18.08 -19.67
N PHE A 374 2.50 19.05 -19.20
CA PHE A 374 3.34 19.90 -20.00
C PHE A 374 4.76 19.80 -19.46
N ALA A 375 5.61 19.11 -20.19
CA ALA A 375 6.98 18.81 -19.84
C ALA A 375 7.90 19.03 -21.04
N ASN A 376 9.21 18.91 -20.83
CA ASN A 376 10.17 19.19 -21.89
C ASN A 376 10.14 18.19 -23.05
N ASN A 377 9.94 16.92 -22.73
CA ASN A 377 10.05 15.85 -23.72
C ASN A 377 8.71 15.21 -24.08
N VAL A 378 7.73 15.34 -23.21
CA VAL A 378 6.40 14.75 -23.39
C VAL A 378 5.33 15.75 -22.97
N GLN A 379 4.27 15.87 -23.78
CA GLN A 379 3.14 16.75 -23.48
C GLN A 379 1.83 16.11 -23.92
N TRP A 380 0.79 16.27 -23.12
CA TRP A 380 -0.58 15.91 -23.50
C TRP A 380 -1.62 16.80 -22.84
N GLU A 381 -2.73 16.98 -23.54
CA GLU A 381 -3.95 17.63 -23.06
C GLU A 381 -5.13 16.79 -23.50
N LEU A 382 -5.75 16.08 -22.54
CA LEU A 382 -6.77 15.07 -22.76
C LEU A 382 -8.05 15.45 -22.04
N ASP A 383 -8.76 16.44 -22.58
CA ASP A 383 -10.01 16.94 -21.97
C ASP A 383 -11.20 15.98 -22.10
N GLU A 384 -11.18 15.10 -23.10
CA GLU A 384 -12.31 14.22 -23.45
C GLU A 384 -12.32 12.88 -22.66
N LEU A 385 -11.38 12.69 -21.74
CA LEU A 385 -11.33 11.46 -20.96
C LEU A 385 -12.58 11.30 -20.10
N GLN A 386 -13.23 10.15 -20.25
CA GLN A 386 -14.42 9.80 -19.49
C GLN A 386 -14.09 9.32 -18.09
N THR A 387 -15.11 9.30 -17.21
CA THR A 387 -14.96 8.70 -15.88
C THR A 387 -14.66 7.20 -15.98
N GLN A 388 -13.74 6.75 -15.15
CA GLN A 388 -13.46 5.33 -14.97
C GLN A 388 -14.47 4.73 -14.00
N GLN A 389 -15.10 3.63 -14.39
CA GLN A 389 -15.97 2.86 -13.50
C GLN A 389 -15.24 1.60 -13.04
N ILE A 390 -15.17 1.41 -11.74
CA ILE A 390 -14.42 0.31 -11.14
C ILE A 390 -15.37 -0.45 -10.22
N VAL A 391 -15.51 -1.75 -10.49
CA VAL A 391 -16.24 -2.67 -9.62
C VAL A 391 -15.24 -3.72 -9.11
N ASN A 392 -15.06 -3.81 -7.80
CA ASN A 392 -14.25 -4.84 -7.19
C ASN A 392 -15.10 -5.66 -6.22
N LEU A 393 -15.06 -6.98 -6.41
CA LEU A 393 -15.65 -7.98 -5.52
C LEU A 393 -14.53 -8.81 -4.93
N ASN A 394 -14.47 -8.91 -3.61
CA ASN A 394 -13.52 -9.78 -2.96
C ASN A 394 -14.18 -10.59 -1.86
N GLY A 395 -13.68 -11.80 -1.64
CA GLY A 395 -14.16 -12.68 -0.61
C GLY A 395 -13.06 -13.64 -0.16
N ARG A 396 -13.06 -13.98 1.11
CA ARG A 396 -12.16 -14.99 1.68
C ARG A 396 -12.90 -15.79 2.73
N LEU A 397 -12.79 -17.09 2.61
CA LEU A 397 -13.25 -18.08 3.58
C LEU A 397 -12.01 -18.65 4.27
N THR A 398 -11.98 -18.61 5.59
CA THR A 398 -10.88 -19.14 6.40
C THR A 398 -11.46 -20.13 7.40
N TYR A 399 -10.92 -21.34 7.46
CA TYR A 399 -11.33 -22.37 8.38
C TYR A 399 -10.16 -22.86 9.23
N GLY A 400 -10.40 -23.01 10.53
CA GLY A 400 -9.46 -23.52 11.52
C GLY A 400 -8.85 -22.43 12.42
N GLN A 401 -8.37 -22.83 13.59
CA GLN A 401 -7.70 -21.96 14.58
C GLN A 401 -6.19 -22.14 14.56
N LYS A 402 -5.69 -23.29 15.00
CA LYS A 402 -4.26 -23.61 15.03
C LYS A 402 -3.72 -23.89 13.63
N HIS A 403 -4.43 -24.71 12.86
CA HIS A 403 -4.16 -24.96 11.45
C HIS A 403 -5.24 -24.25 10.68
N LYS A 404 -4.87 -23.41 9.75
CA LYS A 404 -5.82 -22.65 8.95
C LYS A 404 -5.72 -23.05 7.50
N VAL A 405 -6.86 -23.18 6.85
CA VAL A 405 -6.94 -23.26 5.39
C VAL A 405 -7.84 -22.13 4.91
N TYR A 406 -7.52 -21.55 3.77
CA TYR A 406 -8.32 -20.47 3.23
C TYR A 406 -8.41 -20.51 1.71
N ALA A 407 -9.57 -20.05 1.23
CA ALA A 407 -9.82 -19.79 -0.17
C ALA A 407 -10.25 -18.32 -0.32
N GLY A 408 -9.69 -17.63 -1.28
CA GLY A 408 -10.00 -16.23 -1.55
C GLY A 408 -10.28 -16.00 -3.04
N LEU A 409 -11.27 -15.18 -3.33
CA LEU A 409 -11.58 -14.68 -4.66
C LEU A 409 -11.46 -13.16 -4.66
N ASN A 410 -10.82 -12.62 -5.69
CA ASN A 410 -10.84 -11.19 -5.97
C ASN A 410 -11.17 -11.02 -7.45
N PHE A 411 -12.14 -10.17 -7.76
CA PHE A 411 -12.58 -9.90 -9.12
C PHE A 411 -12.75 -8.39 -9.30
N THR A 412 -12.08 -7.82 -10.29
CA THR A 412 -12.15 -6.40 -10.59
C THR A 412 -12.49 -6.20 -12.07
N THR A 413 -13.48 -5.36 -12.32
CA THR A 413 -13.80 -4.88 -13.66
C THR A 413 -13.57 -3.36 -13.71
N VAL A 414 -12.89 -2.91 -14.74
CA VAL A 414 -12.64 -1.49 -15.02
C VAL A 414 -13.18 -1.16 -16.38
N THR A 415 -14.14 -0.23 -16.43
CA THR A 415 -14.66 0.35 -17.68
C THR A 415 -14.01 1.71 -17.89
N ASN A 416 -13.68 2.06 -19.12
CA ASN A 416 -12.91 3.24 -19.49
C ASN A 416 -11.54 3.28 -18.78
N GLY A 417 -10.87 2.12 -18.70
CA GLY A 417 -9.54 2.00 -18.10
C GLY A 417 -8.53 2.88 -18.84
N LEU A 418 -7.58 3.45 -18.10
CA LEU A 418 -6.51 4.28 -18.66
C LEU A 418 -5.21 3.49 -18.71
N PHE A 419 -4.57 3.52 -19.86
CA PHE A 419 -3.26 2.92 -20.10
C PHE A 419 -2.32 3.99 -20.61
N PHE A 420 -1.06 3.92 -20.20
CA PHE A 420 0.00 4.72 -20.78
C PHE A 420 0.64 3.94 -21.93
N ILE A 421 0.50 4.42 -23.14
CA ILE A 421 0.97 3.76 -24.37
C ILE A 421 1.37 4.86 -25.37
N ASP A 422 2.51 4.67 -26.05
CA ASP A 422 3.03 5.62 -27.04
C ASP A 422 3.07 7.06 -26.47
N ASP A 423 3.71 7.23 -25.33
CA ASP A 423 3.93 8.50 -24.63
C ASP A 423 2.67 9.31 -24.30
N THR A 424 1.52 8.66 -24.22
CA THR A 424 0.27 9.32 -23.82
C THR A 424 -0.70 8.39 -23.09
N TRP A 425 -1.67 8.97 -22.38
CA TRP A 425 -2.75 8.24 -21.76
C TRP A 425 -3.85 7.96 -22.78
N ARG A 426 -4.25 6.72 -22.86
CA ARG A 426 -5.38 6.29 -23.71
C ARG A 426 -6.42 5.57 -22.86
N GLN A 427 -7.68 5.84 -23.13
CA GLN A 427 -8.77 5.04 -22.60
C GLN A 427 -9.04 3.86 -23.49
N ASP A 428 -9.30 2.72 -22.85
CA ASP A 428 -9.62 1.48 -23.55
C ASP A 428 -10.92 1.63 -24.35
N SER A 429 -10.81 1.48 -25.66
CA SER A 429 -11.95 1.45 -26.58
C SER A 429 -12.70 0.10 -26.57
N LEU A 430 -12.15 -0.91 -25.92
CA LEU A 430 -12.72 -2.28 -25.87
C LEU A 430 -13.84 -2.45 -24.82
N GLY A 431 -14.10 -1.39 -24.05
CA GLY A 431 -15.21 -1.33 -23.11
C GLY A 431 -14.84 -1.64 -21.67
N ALA A 432 -14.72 -2.90 -21.28
CA ALA A 432 -14.44 -3.28 -19.89
C ALA A 432 -13.36 -4.35 -19.81
N VAL A 433 -12.32 -4.09 -19.01
CA VAL A 433 -11.27 -5.04 -18.67
C VAL A 433 -11.60 -5.69 -17.32
N SER A 434 -11.62 -7.02 -17.29
CA SER A 434 -11.86 -7.78 -16.06
C SER A 434 -10.65 -8.62 -15.68
N VAL A 435 -10.28 -8.58 -14.41
CA VAL A 435 -9.20 -9.39 -13.83
C VAL A 435 -9.74 -10.12 -12.60
N GLY A 436 -9.49 -11.42 -12.54
CA GLY A 436 -9.88 -12.26 -11.42
C GLY A 436 -8.70 -13.04 -10.84
N ASP A 437 -8.66 -13.17 -9.50
CA ASP A 437 -7.69 -13.96 -8.76
C ASP A 437 -8.42 -15.01 -7.92
N LEU A 438 -8.05 -16.27 -8.05
CA LEU A 438 -8.41 -17.33 -7.10
C LEU A 438 -7.17 -17.68 -6.29
N THR A 439 -7.24 -17.51 -4.98
CA THR A 439 -6.14 -17.82 -4.06
C THR A 439 -6.54 -18.97 -3.13
N LEU A 440 -5.69 -19.96 -3.03
CA LEU A 440 -5.77 -21.02 -2.03
C LEU A 440 -4.52 -20.96 -1.15
N GLY A 441 -4.69 -21.18 0.15
CA GLY A 441 -3.54 -21.23 1.04
C GLY A 441 -3.85 -21.91 2.37
N ALA A 442 -2.78 -22.17 3.11
CA ALA A 442 -2.88 -22.79 4.42
C ALA A 442 -1.79 -22.30 5.37
N GLU A 443 -2.04 -22.47 6.67
CA GLU A 443 -1.09 -22.26 7.76
C GLU A 443 -1.08 -23.53 8.60
N PHE A 444 0.03 -24.26 8.60
CA PHE A 444 0.18 -25.47 9.40
C PHE A 444 1.24 -25.26 10.49
N HIS A 445 0.86 -25.47 11.75
CA HIS A 445 1.72 -25.32 12.92
C HIS A 445 1.93 -26.68 13.59
N LEU A 446 2.97 -27.41 13.16
CA LEU A 446 3.34 -28.75 13.65
C LEU A 446 4.51 -28.60 14.62
N GLU A 447 4.26 -28.62 15.93
CA GLU A 447 5.27 -28.43 16.99
C GLU A 447 6.40 -27.42 16.65
N LYS A 448 7.48 -27.92 15.99
CA LYS A 448 8.64 -27.13 15.60
C LYS A 448 8.59 -26.67 14.14
N TRP A 449 7.71 -27.23 13.31
CA TRP A 449 7.61 -26.92 11.91
C TRP A 449 6.37 -26.11 11.59
N HIS A 450 6.56 -25.07 10.78
CA HIS A 450 5.49 -24.20 10.32
C HIS A 450 5.54 -24.09 8.81
N PHE A 451 4.39 -24.26 8.14
CA PHE A 451 4.27 -24.26 6.69
C PHE A 451 3.19 -23.26 6.28
N TYR A 452 3.48 -22.42 5.29
CA TYR A 452 2.59 -21.38 4.79
C TYR A 452 2.48 -21.45 3.25
N PRO A 453 1.91 -22.52 2.70
CA PRO A 453 1.70 -22.62 1.26
C PRO A 453 0.59 -21.68 0.81
N LYS A 454 0.79 -21.05 -0.36
CA LYS A 454 -0.19 -20.21 -1.04
C LYS A 454 -0.04 -20.38 -2.54
N ALA A 455 -1.15 -20.56 -3.24
CA ALA A 455 -1.23 -20.56 -4.69
C ALA A 455 -2.28 -19.57 -5.16
N THR A 456 -1.98 -18.83 -6.21
CA THR A 456 -2.92 -17.89 -6.84
C THR A 456 -2.95 -18.15 -8.34
N VAL A 457 -4.15 -18.34 -8.86
CA VAL A 457 -4.42 -18.43 -10.30
C VAL A 457 -5.11 -17.15 -10.72
N ARG A 458 -4.66 -16.54 -11.81
CA ARG A 458 -5.24 -15.33 -12.38
C ARG A 458 -5.84 -15.59 -13.74
N PHE A 459 -6.91 -14.88 -14.00
CA PHE A 459 -7.59 -14.88 -15.28
C PHE A 459 -8.03 -13.45 -15.62
N ASN A 460 -7.96 -13.10 -16.88
CA ASN A 460 -8.34 -11.78 -17.39
C ASN A 460 -9.03 -11.93 -18.74
N THR A 461 -9.79 -10.90 -19.11
CA THR A 461 -10.57 -10.90 -20.37
C THR A 461 -9.74 -10.49 -21.59
N GLU A 462 -8.56 -9.90 -21.37
CA GLU A 462 -7.67 -9.38 -22.41
C GLU A 462 -6.24 -9.91 -22.19
N ASN A 463 -5.39 -9.79 -23.19
CA ASN A 463 -3.98 -10.20 -23.12
C ASN A 463 -3.12 -9.31 -22.19
N PHE A 464 -3.70 -8.68 -21.19
CA PHE A 464 -3.02 -7.85 -20.19
C PHE A 464 -2.44 -8.72 -19.06
N ASN A 465 -1.62 -9.70 -19.40
CA ASN A 465 -0.98 -10.59 -18.44
C ASN A 465 0.31 -9.97 -17.88
N TYR A 466 0.20 -8.75 -17.31
CA TYR A 466 1.34 -8.14 -16.62
C TYR A 466 1.56 -8.72 -15.23
N GLN A 467 0.69 -9.58 -14.77
CA GLN A 467 0.87 -10.38 -13.56
C GLN A 467 0.94 -11.87 -13.95
N PRO A 468 1.69 -12.68 -13.20
CA PRO A 468 1.74 -14.11 -13.47
C PRO A 468 0.35 -14.72 -13.49
N ALA A 469 0.03 -15.51 -14.52
CA ALA A 469 -1.20 -16.28 -14.58
C ALA A 469 -1.29 -17.29 -13.41
N PHE A 470 -0.14 -17.78 -12.96
CA PHE A 470 -0.01 -18.60 -11.76
C PHE A 470 1.13 -18.09 -10.88
N SER A 471 0.88 -17.97 -9.57
CA SER A 471 1.89 -17.71 -8.54
C SER A 471 1.78 -18.74 -7.43
N GLY A 472 2.84 -19.49 -7.20
CA GLY A 472 3.01 -20.36 -6.04
C GLY A 472 3.98 -19.75 -5.04
N ARG A 473 3.66 -19.77 -3.77
CA ARG A 473 4.55 -19.31 -2.68
C ARG A 473 4.43 -20.27 -1.51
N THR A 474 5.57 -20.55 -0.88
CA THR A 474 5.55 -21.26 0.41
C THR A 474 6.67 -20.72 1.30
N ARG A 475 6.36 -20.58 2.56
CA ARG A 475 7.33 -20.37 3.62
C ARG A 475 7.38 -21.60 4.50
N ILE A 476 8.57 -22.10 4.77
CA ILE A 476 8.82 -23.24 5.65
C ILE A 476 9.69 -22.73 6.78
N VAL A 477 9.32 -22.96 8.03
CA VAL A 477 10.07 -22.51 9.20
C VAL A 477 10.21 -23.66 10.20
N PHE A 478 11.43 -23.94 10.58
CA PHE A 478 11.75 -24.75 11.76
C PHE A 478 12.06 -23.82 12.93
N LYS A 479 11.44 -24.06 14.09
CA LYS A 479 11.55 -23.24 15.28
C LYS A 479 11.80 -24.10 16.51
N SER A 480 12.81 -23.74 17.31
CA SER A 480 13.15 -24.49 18.52
C SER A 480 13.74 -23.57 19.58
N GLY A 481 13.35 -23.77 20.83
CA GLY A 481 14.08 -23.22 21.97
C GLY A 481 15.40 -23.97 22.15
N LEU A 482 16.49 -23.23 22.29
CA LEU A 482 17.83 -23.75 22.56
C LEU A 482 18.12 -23.65 24.06
N PHE A 483 18.96 -24.54 24.52
CA PHE A 483 19.35 -24.72 25.94
C PHE A 483 18.19 -25.13 26.85
N GLU A 484 18.48 -25.62 28.02
CA GLU A 484 17.49 -26.10 29.00
C GLU A 484 16.46 -25.03 29.40
N ALA A 485 16.93 -23.79 29.56
CA ALA A 485 16.07 -22.65 29.90
C ALA A 485 15.17 -22.16 28.75
N LYS A 486 15.38 -22.62 27.50
CA LYS A 486 14.65 -22.23 26.27
C LYS A 486 14.54 -20.72 26.07
N LYS A 487 15.43 -19.93 26.65
CA LYS A 487 15.43 -18.47 26.53
C LYS A 487 15.86 -18.00 25.15
N LEU A 488 16.74 -18.76 24.48
CA LEU A 488 17.15 -18.49 23.10
C LEU A 488 16.25 -19.30 22.16
N ILE A 489 15.48 -18.62 21.34
CA ILE A 489 14.67 -19.24 20.30
C ILE A 489 15.42 -19.12 18.98
N LEU A 490 15.63 -20.26 18.29
CA LEU A 490 16.18 -20.32 16.95
C LEU A 490 15.06 -20.61 15.94
N ALA A 491 15.06 -19.85 14.84
CA ALA A 491 14.22 -20.11 13.68
C ALA A 491 15.09 -20.23 12.42
N LEU A 492 14.90 -21.30 11.67
CA LEU A 492 15.51 -21.52 10.36
C LEU A 492 14.38 -21.57 9.34
N GLY A 493 14.51 -20.90 8.23
CA GLY A 493 13.43 -20.92 7.26
C GLY A 493 13.85 -20.70 5.81
N ALA A 494 12.92 -21.05 4.93
CA ALA A 494 13.03 -20.86 3.51
C ALA A 494 11.75 -20.24 2.95
N ASP A 495 11.89 -19.25 2.07
CA ASP A 495 10.83 -18.70 1.23
C ASP A 495 11.07 -19.18 -0.19
N LEU A 496 10.11 -19.94 -0.73
CA LEU A 496 10.16 -20.51 -2.06
C LEU A 496 8.99 -19.98 -2.87
N GLY A 497 9.21 -19.71 -4.15
CA GLY A 497 8.18 -19.21 -5.05
C GLY A 497 8.39 -19.56 -6.48
N ILE A 498 7.30 -19.53 -7.25
CA ILE A 498 7.30 -19.67 -8.70
C ILE A 498 6.23 -18.74 -9.29
N ASP A 499 6.58 -18.03 -10.34
CA ASP A 499 5.69 -17.19 -11.15
C ASP A 499 5.71 -17.68 -12.59
N LEU A 500 4.52 -17.94 -13.16
CA LEU A 500 4.36 -18.51 -14.49
C LEU A 500 3.41 -17.65 -15.33
N GLY A 501 3.72 -17.48 -16.61
CA GLY A 501 2.82 -16.89 -17.60
C GLY A 501 2.50 -15.43 -17.33
N TYR A 502 3.45 -14.52 -17.53
CA TYR A 502 3.24 -13.08 -17.47
C TYR A 502 3.97 -12.37 -18.60
N ASN A 503 3.49 -11.20 -18.99
CA ASN A 503 4.12 -10.36 -20.00
C ASN A 503 5.06 -9.33 -19.33
N HIS A 504 6.01 -8.85 -20.10
CA HIS A 504 6.91 -7.79 -19.65
C HIS A 504 6.16 -6.48 -19.40
N MET A 505 6.65 -5.74 -18.42
CA MET A 505 6.37 -4.32 -18.26
C MET A 505 7.67 -3.54 -18.36
N MET A 506 7.61 -2.36 -18.93
CA MET A 506 8.74 -1.44 -19.03
C MET A 506 8.52 -0.24 -18.12
N TYR A 507 9.57 0.14 -17.42
CA TYR A 507 9.55 1.32 -16.56
C TYR A 507 10.01 2.55 -17.34
N ASN A 508 9.09 3.53 -17.48
CA ASN A 508 9.42 4.84 -18.06
C ASN A 508 9.98 5.73 -16.96
N THR A 509 11.27 6.03 -17.03
CA THR A 509 12.00 6.82 -16.04
C THR A 509 11.59 8.27 -16.02
N LEU A 510 11.32 8.85 -17.22
CA LEU A 510 10.90 10.25 -17.36
C LEU A 510 9.61 10.52 -16.58
N LEU A 511 8.65 9.61 -16.66
CA LEU A 511 7.31 9.78 -16.11
C LEU A 511 7.08 8.99 -14.80
N SER A 512 8.00 8.07 -14.45
CA SER A 512 7.83 7.08 -13.39
C SER A 512 6.52 6.30 -13.50
N VAL A 513 6.22 5.84 -14.70
CA VAL A 513 5.06 5.00 -15.00
C VAL A 513 5.53 3.66 -15.55
N MET A 514 4.68 2.64 -15.41
CA MET A 514 4.91 1.36 -16.05
C MET A 514 4.08 1.29 -17.34
N GLU A 515 4.74 0.89 -18.40
CA GLU A 515 4.15 0.71 -19.72
C GLU A 515 4.03 -0.79 -20.05
N PRO A 516 3.03 -1.19 -20.80
CA PRO A 516 2.98 -2.52 -21.37
C PRO A 516 4.22 -2.78 -22.23
N GLY A 517 4.89 -3.89 -21.98
CA GLY A 517 5.94 -4.38 -22.90
C GLY A 517 5.35 -4.91 -24.20
N SER A 518 6.20 -5.19 -25.18
CA SER A 518 5.74 -5.79 -26.44
C SER A 518 5.03 -7.12 -26.20
N PRO A 519 3.86 -7.35 -26.82
CA PRO A 519 3.12 -8.61 -26.70
C PRO A 519 3.93 -9.86 -27.13
N ASP A 520 4.94 -9.66 -27.98
CA ASP A 520 5.80 -10.73 -28.51
C ASP A 520 6.89 -11.15 -27.52
N MET A 521 7.09 -10.38 -26.44
CA MET A 521 8.03 -10.71 -25.38
C MET A 521 7.39 -11.63 -24.33
N VAL A 522 7.63 -12.92 -24.46
CA VAL A 522 7.21 -13.91 -23.44
C VAL A 522 8.23 -13.93 -22.32
N THR A 523 7.78 -13.67 -21.10
CA THR A 523 8.63 -13.75 -19.92
C THR A 523 8.83 -15.21 -19.52
N PRO A 524 10.08 -15.68 -19.37
CA PRO A 524 10.35 -16.99 -18.80
C PRO A 524 9.83 -17.12 -17.38
N ASN A 525 9.58 -18.35 -16.96
CA ASN A 525 9.15 -18.66 -15.61
C ASN A 525 10.18 -18.16 -14.59
N LEU A 526 9.70 -17.51 -13.53
CA LEU A 526 10.54 -16.96 -12.48
C LEU A 526 10.46 -17.82 -11.21
N ILE A 527 11.58 -18.38 -10.80
CA ILE A 527 11.74 -19.04 -9.50
C ILE A 527 12.21 -18.00 -8.49
N ARG A 528 11.80 -18.12 -7.23
CA ARG A 528 12.23 -17.25 -6.12
C ARG A 528 12.65 -18.10 -4.93
N MET A 529 13.84 -17.84 -4.40
CA MET A 529 14.40 -18.59 -3.28
C MET A 529 15.13 -17.66 -2.31
N ASN A 530 14.71 -17.70 -1.04
CA ASN A 530 15.43 -17.05 0.06
C ASN A 530 15.55 -17.99 1.24
N PHE A 531 16.64 -17.89 2.00
CA PHE A 531 16.82 -18.60 3.26
C PHE A 531 17.10 -17.62 4.38
N PHE A 532 16.72 -17.99 5.60
CA PHE A 532 17.03 -17.17 6.76
C PHE A 532 17.30 -17.98 8.01
N VAL A 533 18.08 -17.38 8.88
CA VAL A 533 18.32 -17.80 10.26
C VAL A 533 17.94 -16.63 11.14
N ALA A 534 17.10 -16.84 12.14
CA ALA A 534 16.75 -15.82 13.10
C ALA A 534 16.87 -16.36 14.53
N THR A 535 17.26 -15.49 15.44
CA THR A 535 17.30 -15.78 16.87
C THR A 535 16.53 -14.73 17.65
N GLN A 536 15.94 -15.14 18.74
CA GLN A 536 15.27 -14.25 19.69
C GLN A 536 15.70 -14.55 21.11
N ILE A 537 16.07 -13.50 21.85
CA ILE A 537 16.31 -13.52 23.30
C ILE A 537 15.44 -12.41 23.89
N ASP A 538 14.45 -12.75 24.69
CA ASP A 538 13.50 -11.82 25.24
C ASP A 538 12.92 -10.87 24.16
N GLN A 539 13.20 -9.59 24.26
CA GLN A 539 12.70 -8.54 23.36
C GLN A 539 13.64 -8.26 22.17
N PHE A 540 14.82 -8.89 22.15
CA PHE A 540 15.81 -8.70 21.11
C PHE A 540 15.76 -9.83 20.08
N ARG A 541 15.74 -9.49 18.80
CA ARG A 541 15.79 -10.43 17.67
C ARG A 541 16.94 -10.06 16.75
N PHE A 542 17.64 -11.07 16.27
CA PHE A 542 18.66 -10.94 15.24
C PHE A 542 18.35 -11.90 14.11
N PHE A 543 18.58 -11.50 12.87
CA PHE A 543 18.45 -12.37 11.72
C PHE A 543 19.57 -12.19 10.69
N VAL A 544 19.85 -13.28 9.98
CA VAL A 544 20.65 -13.32 8.76
C VAL A 544 19.78 -13.92 7.67
N ARG A 545 19.72 -13.27 6.52
CA ARG A 545 18.93 -13.72 5.38
C ARG A 545 19.78 -13.76 4.12
N ALA A 546 19.75 -14.88 3.41
CA ALA A 546 20.28 -15.06 2.09
C ALA A 546 19.13 -14.85 1.11
N GLU A 547 19.17 -13.77 0.34
CA GLU A 547 18.11 -13.35 -0.58
C GLU A 547 18.53 -13.60 -2.03
N ASN A 548 17.54 -13.89 -2.90
CA ASN A 548 17.70 -14.06 -4.34
C ASN A 548 18.68 -15.20 -4.70
N LEU A 549 18.61 -16.33 -4.01
CA LEU A 549 19.33 -17.54 -4.39
C LEU A 549 18.91 -18.07 -5.78
N ASP A 550 17.73 -17.68 -6.20
CA ASP A 550 17.22 -17.91 -7.55
C ASP A 550 18.05 -17.26 -8.66
N TYR A 551 18.87 -16.25 -8.34
CA TYR A 551 19.86 -15.69 -9.28
C TYR A 551 20.78 -16.74 -9.92
N PHE A 552 21.08 -17.84 -9.19
CA PHE A 552 21.91 -18.93 -9.70
C PHE A 552 21.13 -19.97 -10.53
N VAL A 553 19.81 -19.88 -10.60
CA VAL A 553 18.92 -20.86 -11.20
C VAL A 553 18.11 -20.27 -12.35
N ASN A 554 17.68 -19.02 -12.22
CA ASN A 554 16.92 -18.33 -13.25
C ASN A 554 17.80 -17.98 -14.46
N GLU A 555 17.21 -18.08 -15.64
CA GLU A 555 17.79 -17.48 -16.84
C GLU A 555 17.78 -15.95 -16.70
N GLN A 556 18.74 -15.29 -17.34
CA GLN A 556 18.85 -13.82 -17.24
C GLN A 556 17.65 -13.11 -17.88
N GLU A 557 16.96 -13.78 -18.79
CA GLU A 557 15.72 -13.30 -19.41
C GLU A 557 14.51 -13.39 -18.49
N SER A 558 14.59 -14.12 -17.35
CA SER A 558 13.50 -14.29 -16.38
C SER A 558 13.30 -13.03 -15.51
N ARG A 559 12.93 -11.91 -16.11
CA ARG A 559 12.75 -10.60 -15.46
C ARG A 559 11.45 -9.94 -15.90
N ILE A 560 10.92 -9.10 -15.03
CA ILE A 560 9.64 -8.39 -15.27
C ILE A 560 9.85 -7.27 -16.28
N ASP A 561 10.91 -6.49 -16.09
CA ASP A 561 11.31 -5.39 -16.98
C ASP A 561 12.58 -5.80 -17.74
N PRO A 562 12.54 -5.86 -19.08
CA PRO A 562 13.69 -6.23 -19.89
C PRO A 562 14.89 -5.29 -19.74
N ASN A 563 14.66 -4.05 -19.32
CA ASN A 563 15.73 -3.07 -19.13
C ASN A 563 16.47 -3.23 -17.80
N PHE A 564 15.97 -4.05 -16.86
CA PHE A 564 16.58 -4.22 -15.56
C PHE A 564 16.97 -5.67 -15.30
N PRO A 565 18.24 -5.93 -14.98
CA PRO A 565 18.72 -7.29 -14.75
C PRO A 565 18.11 -7.93 -13.50
N ILE A 566 18.17 -9.25 -13.41
CA ILE A 566 17.76 -10.00 -12.22
C ILE A 566 18.59 -9.51 -11.02
N THR A 567 17.94 -9.31 -9.88
CA THR A 567 18.61 -8.94 -8.64
C THR A 567 19.55 -10.05 -8.18
N PRO A 568 20.83 -9.77 -7.96
CA PRO A 568 21.80 -10.77 -7.57
C PRO A 568 21.55 -11.28 -6.16
N PHE A 569 22.28 -12.33 -5.81
CA PHE A 569 22.34 -12.87 -4.46
C PHE A 569 22.81 -11.81 -3.45
N ILE A 570 22.09 -11.70 -2.33
CA ILE A 570 22.37 -10.74 -1.25
C ILE A 570 22.34 -11.44 0.09
N ILE A 571 23.30 -11.09 0.96
CA ILE A 571 23.23 -11.40 2.38
C ILE A 571 22.73 -10.16 3.12
N ARG A 572 21.67 -10.32 3.90
CA ARG A 572 21.10 -9.27 4.74
C ARG A 572 21.19 -9.67 6.20
N LEU A 573 21.60 -8.71 7.02
CA LEU A 573 21.62 -8.82 8.47
C LEU A 573 20.63 -7.83 9.06
N GLY A 574 19.99 -8.19 10.17
CA GLY A 574 19.10 -7.24 10.82
C GLY A 574 18.84 -7.56 12.27
N ILE A 575 18.41 -6.51 12.97
CA ILE A 575 18.02 -6.55 14.37
C ILE A 575 16.63 -5.93 14.54
N THR A 576 15.88 -6.45 15.48
CA THR A 576 14.66 -5.83 15.98
C THR A 576 14.71 -5.83 17.49
N TRP A 577 14.42 -4.70 18.09
CA TRP A 577 14.42 -4.56 19.54
C TRP A 577 13.18 -3.79 20.00
N ASP A 578 12.41 -4.40 20.86
CA ASP A 578 11.22 -3.81 21.45
C ASP A 578 11.55 -3.40 22.91
N PHE A 579 11.51 -2.11 23.20
CA PHE A 579 11.76 -1.55 24.52
C PHE A 579 10.45 -1.17 25.19
N PHE A 580 10.32 -1.55 26.47
CA PHE A 580 9.26 -1.14 27.37
C PHE A 580 9.91 -0.63 28.67
N ASN A 581 9.73 0.65 28.98
CA ASN A 581 10.23 1.28 30.21
C ASN A 581 9.10 1.65 31.14
#